data_9c0938274c3ce8c5654c89fd6e644317
#
_entry.id   9c0938274c3ce8c5654c89fd6e644317
#
_cell.length_a   1.000
_cell.length_b   1.000
_cell.length_c   1.000
_cell.angle_alpha   90.00
_cell.angle_beta   90.00
_cell.angle_gamma   90.00
#
_symmetry.space_group_name_H-M   'P 1'
#
loop_
_entity.id
_entity.type
_entity.pdbx_description
1 polymer ?
#
loop_
_entity_poly.entity_id
_entity_poly.type
_entity_poly.pdbx_seq_one_letter_code
_entity_poly.pdbx_strand_id
1 'polypeptide(L)'
;MAKLIMVQGTCSNAGKSLLCAALCRIFRQDGYRVAPFKSQNMALNSFITADGREMGRAQVVQAEAAGIAPDVRMNPILLKPTSDVGSQVIIMGEAHGNRTAREYWGHKKALLPVIKEAFDSLAAENDIIVIEGAGSPAEINLKQDDIVNMGLAKLVDAPVLLVGDIDRGGVFASLYGTVKLLDEDEQARIRGLVINKFRGDVEILRPGLTQLEELTGRPVVGVVPYGRFDIDDEDSLSERLETKSAPALVNIAVVKLPRLSNFTDFSALSRVPGVGVRYADRPAQLEGADLIILPGTKSTIADLRWLRESGMEAALLKAHAAGTPVFGICGGYQMMGRTVSDPENTEGGGSLRGIGLLPVETVFRTAKTTVQTHGTVADTAGVLHGLSGLAVEGYEIHMGETVRDADAQPFVTLKHGEHEVPDGCVTENACGTYLHGVFDAPEAAQRLAQALADRKGVTLEGTAEDPAVYRERQYDLLAATVRRSLDMQRIYDIMEGKA
;
A
#
# COMPACT_ATOMS: atom_id res chain seq x y z
N MET A 1 -4.24 -30.96 -6.11
CA MET A 1 -3.69 -29.96 -5.18
C MET A 1 -3.09 -28.84 -6.00
N ALA A 2 -3.23 -27.59 -5.53
CA ALA A 2 -2.58 -26.47 -6.17
C ALA A 2 -1.04 -26.64 -6.20
N LYS A 3 -0.40 -26.18 -7.27
CA LYS A 3 1.07 -26.04 -7.33
C LYS A 3 1.46 -24.81 -6.51
N LEU A 4 2.57 -24.87 -5.81
CA LEU A 4 3.02 -23.82 -4.90
C LEU A 4 4.36 -23.24 -5.34
N ILE A 5 4.54 -21.95 -5.17
CA ILE A 5 5.83 -21.28 -5.23
C ILE A 5 5.89 -20.18 -4.19
N MET A 6 6.93 -20.13 -3.38
CA MET A 6 7.11 -19.12 -2.36
C MET A 6 8.32 -18.25 -2.66
N VAL A 7 8.12 -16.94 -2.60
CA VAL A 7 9.18 -15.93 -2.77
C VAL A 7 9.59 -15.39 -1.42
N GLN A 8 10.83 -15.63 -1.02
CA GLN A 8 11.44 -15.06 0.19
C GLN A 8 12.57 -14.12 -0.19
N GLY A 9 12.90 -13.15 0.62
CA GLY A 9 13.95 -12.18 0.34
C GLY A 9 15.08 -12.23 1.37
N THR A 10 16.27 -11.83 0.99
CA THR A 10 17.39 -11.68 1.93
C THR A 10 17.20 -10.48 2.87
N CYS A 11 16.27 -9.58 2.56
CA CYS A 11 15.94 -8.40 3.38
C CYS A 11 14.55 -7.85 2.98
N SER A 12 14.08 -6.85 3.75
CA SER A 12 12.97 -6.00 3.31
C SER A 12 13.34 -5.25 2.03
N ASN A 13 12.34 -4.92 1.20
CA ASN A 13 12.52 -4.23 -0.07
C ASN A 13 13.38 -4.96 -1.12
N ALA A 14 13.69 -6.26 -0.96
CA ALA A 14 14.36 -7.06 -1.99
C ALA A 14 13.53 -7.20 -3.29
N GLY A 15 12.27 -6.77 -3.29
CA GLY A 15 11.36 -6.80 -4.44
C GLY A 15 10.46 -8.04 -4.47
N LYS A 16 10.24 -8.70 -3.32
CA LYS A 16 9.35 -9.87 -3.19
C LYS A 16 7.96 -9.60 -3.75
N SER A 17 7.32 -8.49 -3.34
CA SER A 17 5.92 -8.17 -3.68
C SER A 17 5.75 -7.97 -5.19
N LEU A 18 6.67 -7.23 -5.84
CA LEU A 18 6.65 -7.06 -7.30
C LEU A 18 6.90 -8.39 -8.03
N LEU A 19 7.81 -9.23 -7.53
CA LEU A 19 8.08 -10.53 -8.13
C LEU A 19 6.86 -11.46 -7.98
N CYS A 20 6.18 -11.46 -6.84
CA CYS A 20 4.92 -12.18 -6.64
C CYS A 20 3.83 -11.68 -7.59
N ALA A 21 3.65 -10.37 -7.73
CA ALA A 21 2.70 -9.79 -8.68
C ALA A 21 3.01 -10.20 -10.13
N ALA A 22 4.30 -10.17 -10.52
CA ALA A 22 4.75 -10.63 -11.82
C ALA A 22 4.41 -12.12 -12.06
N LEU A 23 4.71 -12.98 -11.09
CA LEU A 23 4.43 -14.42 -11.20
C LEU A 23 2.92 -14.67 -11.25
N CYS A 24 2.11 -13.98 -10.44
CA CYS A 24 0.65 -14.04 -10.54
C CYS A 24 0.16 -13.68 -11.96
N ARG A 25 0.68 -12.59 -12.53
CA ARG A 25 0.30 -12.17 -13.90
C ARG A 25 0.79 -13.17 -14.96
N ILE A 26 2.02 -13.66 -14.86
CA ILE A 26 2.61 -14.64 -15.76
C ILE A 26 1.77 -15.91 -15.78
N PHE A 27 1.47 -16.50 -14.63
CA PHE A 27 0.71 -17.75 -14.55
C PHE A 27 -0.74 -17.58 -15.03
N ARG A 28 -1.37 -16.41 -14.76
CA ARG A 28 -2.66 -16.06 -15.36
C ARG A 28 -2.59 -16.03 -16.89
N GLN A 29 -1.57 -15.37 -17.46
CA GLN A 29 -1.37 -15.30 -18.92
C GLN A 29 -1.14 -16.69 -19.54
N ASP A 30 -0.55 -17.63 -18.77
CA ASP A 30 -0.34 -19.03 -19.17
C ASP A 30 -1.60 -19.90 -18.95
N GLY A 31 -2.72 -19.31 -18.53
CA GLY A 31 -4.04 -19.95 -18.45
C GLY A 31 -4.36 -20.62 -17.12
N TYR A 32 -3.56 -20.42 -16.07
CA TYR A 32 -3.84 -20.97 -14.73
C TYR A 32 -4.75 -20.07 -13.92
N ARG A 33 -5.55 -20.67 -13.03
CA ARG A 33 -6.21 -19.96 -11.93
C ARG A 33 -5.17 -19.75 -10.83
N VAL A 34 -4.91 -18.51 -10.49
CA VAL A 34 -3.81 -18.12 -9.58
C VAL A 34 -4.35 -17.27 -8.45
N ALA A 35 -3.92 -17.55 -7.22
CA ALA A 35 -4.12 -16.65 -6.10
C ALA A 35 -2.79 -16.32 -5.40
N PRO A 36 -2.60 -15.08 -4.93
CA PRO A 36 -1.52 -14.72 -4.03
C PRO A 36 -1.83 -15.15 -2.60
N PHE A 37 -0.77 -15.31 -1.79
CA PHE A 37 -0.92 -15.56 -0.36
C PHE A 37 0.25 -14.96 0.43
N LYS A 38 -0.06 -14.26 1.51
CA LYS A 38 0.91 -13.77 2.51
C LYS A 38 0.30 -13.94 3.88
N SER A 39 0.81 -14.87 4.66
CA SER A 39 0.20 -15.24 5.96
C SER A 39 0.05 -14.06 6.91
N GLN A 40 1.06 -13.18 6.96
CA GLN A 40 1.05 -11.98 7.77
C GLN A 40 1.68 -10.83 6.99
N ASN A 41 1.01 -9.69 6.99
CA ASN A 41 1.56 -8.44 6.48
C ASN A 41 1.68 -7.40 7.59
N MET A 42 2.64 -6.49 7.48
CA MET A 42 2.77 -5.31 8.33
C MET A 42 2.82 -4.08 7.43
N ALA A 43 1.71 -3.37 7.32
CA ALA A 43 1.58 -2.21 6.43
C ALA A 43 0.57 -1.21 6.96
N LEU A 44 0.77 0.07 6.63
CA LEU A 44 -0.22 1.13 6.85
C LEU A 44 -1.18 1.29 5.66
N ASN A 45 -0.76 0.85 4.47
CA ASN A 45 -1.63 0.79 3.31
C ASN A 45 -2.53 -0.44 3.38
N SER A 46 -3.82 -0.20 3.41
CA SER A 46 -4.84 -1.25 3.40
C SER A 46 -5.93 -0.96 2.39
N PHE A 47 -6.75 -1.95 2.15
CA PHE A 47 -7.87 -1.93 1.23
C PHE A 47 -9.06 -2.63 1.90
N ILE A 48 -10.27 -2.25 1.52
CA ILE A 48 -11.49 -2.90 1.97
C ILE A 48 -12.02 -3.77 0.84
N THR A 49 -12.22 -5.05 1.10
CA THR A 49 -12.81 -6.01 0.16
C THR A 49 -14.31 -5.74 -0.06
N ALA A 50 -14.89 -6.34 -1.08
CA ALA A 50 -16.31 -6.15 -1.41
C ALA A 50 -17.27 -6.57 -0.27
N ASP A 51 -16.84 -7.48 0.61
CA ASP A 51 -17.58 -7.91 1.81
C ASP A 51 -17.27 -7.05 3.06
N GLY A 52 -16.61 -5.90 2.90
CA GLY A 52 -16.35 -4.94 3.96
C GLY A 52 -15.18 -5.28 4.88
N ARG A 53 -14.30 -6.20 4.48
CA ARG A 53 -13.16 -6.65 5.29
C ARG A 53 -11.85 -5.99 4.88
N GLU A 54 -10.93 -5.86 5.83
CA GLU A 54 -9.65 -5.16 5.62
C GLU A 54 -8.52 -6.11 5.29
N MET A 55 -7.70 -5.79 4.26
CA MET A 55 -6.48 -6.51 3.92
C MET A 55 -5.35 -5.58 3.46
N GLY A 56 -4.11 -6.10 3.41
CA GLY A 56 -2.94 -5.34 2.98
C GLY A 56 -2.95 -5.04 1.48
N ARG A 57 -2.54 -3.83 1.09
CA ARG A 57 -2.53 -3.37 -0.31
C ARG A 57 -1.66 -4.23 -1.23
N ALA A 58 -0.54 -4.78 -0.76
CA ALA A 58 0.32 -5.63 -1.58
C ALA A 58 -0.41 -6.85 -2.15
N GLN A 59 -1.24 -7.52 -1.34
CA GLN A 59 -2.00 -8.68 -1.80
C GLN A 59 -3.17 -8.30 -2.70
N VAL A 60 -3.70 -7.07 -2.57
CA VAL A 60 -4.66 -6.49 -3.53
C VAL A 60 -4.01 -6.35 -4.91
N VAL A 61 -2.83 -5.74 -4.97
CA VAL A 61 -2.03 -5.61 -6.21
C VAL A 61 -1.77 -6.97 -6.86
N GLN A 62 -1.42 -7.98 -6.07
CA GLN A 62 -1.15 -9.33 -6.55
C GLN A 62 -2.43 -10.03 -7.03
N ALA A 63 -3.58 -9.82 -6.37
CA ALA A 63 -4.88 -10.32 -6.79
C ALA A 63 -5.32 -9.66 -8.12
N GLU A 64 -5.17 -8.34 -8.23
CA GLU A 64 -5.43 -7.60 -9.47
C GLU A 64 -4.54 -8.12 -10.62
N ALA A 65 -3.25 -8.34 -10.37
CA ALA A 65 -2.34 -8.93 -11.35
C ALA A 65 -2.77 -10.35 -11.77
N ALA A 66 -3.27 -11.16 -10.82
CA ALA A 66 -3.87 -12.47 -11.09
C ALA A 66 -5.24 -12.37 -11.78
N GLY A 67 -5.87 -11.19 -11.81
CA GLY A 67 -7.18 -10.95 -12.40
C GLY A 67 -8.33 -11.51 -11.60
N ILE A 68 -8.20 -11.54 -10.30
CA ILE A 68 -9.22 -11.99 -9.36
C ILE A 68 -9.54 -10.89 -8.34
N ALA A 69 -10.72 -10.93 -7.76
CA ALA A 69 -11.10 -10.00 -6.70
C ALA A 69 -10.22 -10.23 -5.45
N PRO A 70 -9.82 -9.15 -4.74
CA PRO A 70 -9.16 -9.26 -3.46
C PRO A 70 -10.03 -9.98 -2.42
N ASP A 71 -9.41 -10.88 -1.66
CA ASP A 71 -10.05 -11.70 -0.64
C ASP A 71 -9.15 -11.77 0.60
N VAL A 72 -9.70 -11.57 1.79
CA VAL A 72 -8.93 -11.55 3.04
C VAL A 72 -8.17 -12.84 3.33
N ARG A 73 -8.60 -13.97 2.74
CA ARG A 73 -7.86 -15.24 2.79
C ARG A 73 -6.45 -15.13 2.22
N MET A 74 -6.23 -14.18 1.29
CA MET A 74 -4.92 -13.92 0.69
C MET A 74 -3.94 -13.23 1.67
N ASN A 75 -4.49 -12.57 2.71
CA ASN A 75 -3.73 -11.93 3.78
C ASN A 75 -4.47 -12.07 5.11
N PRO A 76 -4.50 -13.28 5.72
CA PRO A 76 -5.30 -13.55 6.91
C PRO A 76 -4.90 -12.73 8.13
N ILE A 77 -3.64 -12.29 8.21
CA ILE A 77 -3.15 -11.47 9.33
C ILE A 77 -2.55 -10.15 8.79
N LEU A 78 -3.12 -9.02 9.22
CA LEU A 78 -2.57 -7.70 8.94
C LEU A 78 -2.24 -6.98 10.25
N LEU A 79 -1.04 -6.47 10.36
CA LEU A 79 -0.57 -5.63 11.46
C LEU A 79 -0.45 -4.19 10.99
N LYS A 80 -1.15 -3.27 11.65
CA LYS A 80 -1.05 -1.82 11.38
C LYS A 80 -0.30 -1.15 12.53
N PRO A 81 0.96 -0.72 12.35
CA PRO A 81 1.71 -0.03 13.39
C PRO A 81 0.96 1.20 13.92
N THR A 82 0.73 1.26 15.23
CA THR A 82 0.09 2.39 15.91
C THR A 82 1.10 3.23 16.69
N SER A 83 2.23 2.60 17.08
CA SER A 83 3.35 3.21 17.77
C SER A 83 4.62 2.45 17.43
N ASP A 84 5.77 2.87 17.99
CA ASP A 84 7.05 2.17 17.78
C ASP A 84 7.06 0.75 18.38
N VAL A 85 6.15 0.46 19.30
CA VAL A 85 6.10 -0.82 20.04
C VAL A 85 4.75 -1.52 19.98
N GLY A 86 3.78 -0.98 19.25
CA GLY A 86 2.42 -1.52 19.19
C GLY A 86 1.82 -1.50 17.78
N SER A 87 0.93 -2.47 17.53
CA SER A 87 0.18 -2.57 16.29
C SER A 87 -1.28 -2.94 16.54
N GLN A 88 -2.18 -2.42 15.72
CA GLN A 88 -3.52 -2.97 15.60
C GLN A 88 -3.43 -4.30 14.87
N VAL A 89 -3.98 -5.34 15.47
CA VAL A 89 -4.02 -6.69 14.89
C VAL A 89 -5.36 -6.88 14.17
N ILE A 90 -5.29 -7.27 12.90
CA ILE A 90 -6.44 -7.56 12.06
C ILE A 90 -6.33 -9.03 11.65
N ILE A 91 -7.37 -9.82 11.91
CA ILE A 91 -7.44 -11.24 11.60
C ILE A 91 -8.63 -11.47 10.68
N MET A 92 -8.41 -12.08 9.52
CA MET A 92 -9.44 -12.31 8.50
C MET A 92 -10.26 -11.06 8.19
N GLY A 93 -9.57 -9.90 8.18
CA GLY A 93 -10.15 -8.59 7.87
C GLY A 93 -10.89 -7.90 9.02
N GLU A 94 -10.95 -8.50 10.20
CA GLU A 94 -11.62 -7.95 11.40
C GLU A 94 -10.60 -7.45 12.43
N ALA A 95 -10.85 -6.30 13.04
CA ALA A 95 -9.94 -5.71 14.04
C ALA A 95 -10.06 -6.43 15.39
N HIS A 96 -8.93 -6.92 15.91
CA HIS A 96 -8.82 -7.62 17.21
C HIS A 96 -8.11 -6.77 18.29
N GLY A 97 -8.14 -5.44 18.13
CA GLY A 97 -7.55 -4.49 19.06
C GLY A 97 -6.06 -4.25 18.88
N ASN A 98 -5.52 -3.38 19.73
CA ASN A 98 -4.10 -3.03 19.74
C ASN A 98 -3.33 -3.98 20.65
N ARG A 99 -2.13 -4.39 20.21
CA ARG A 99 -1.21 -5.23 20.98
C ARG A 99 0.20 -4.69 20.89
N THR A 100 0.95 -4.80 21.98
CA THR A 100 2.39 -4.60 21.95
C THR A 100 3.07 -5.74 21.18
N ALA A 101 4.27 -5.49 20.67
CA ALA A 101 5.05 -6.51 19.97
C ALA A 101 5.25 -7.78 20.83
N ARG A 102 5.48 -7.63 22.15
CA ARG A 102 5.66 -8.75 23.08
C ARG A 102 4.37 -9.57 23.25
N GLU A 103 3.22 -8.92 23.41
CA GLU A 103 1.92 -9.60 23.53
C GLU A 103 1.56 -10.33 22.25
N TYR A 104 1.77 -9.71 21.10
CA TYR A 104 1.54 -10.34 19.81
C TYR A 104 2.42 -11.57 19.63
N TRP A 105 3.71 -11.44 19.96
CA TRP A 105 4.68 -12.54 19.84
C TRP A 105 4.23 -13.79 20.62
N GLY A 106 3.78 -13.64 21.87
CA GLY A 106 3.31 -14.75 22.71
C GLY A 106 2.07 -15.47 22.15
N HIS A 107 1.32 -14.85 21.24
CA HIS A 107 0.09 -15.41 20.67
C HIS A 107 0.23 -15.83 19.20
N LYS A 108 1.37 -15.57 18.57
CA LYS A 108 1.60 -15.74 17.14
C LYS A 108 1.30 -17.17 16.65
N LYS A 109 1.73 -18.19 17.39
CA LYS A 109 1.45 -19.60 17.06
C LYS A 109 -0.03 -19.98 17.10
N ALA A 110 -0.84 -19.32 17.92
CA ALA A 110 -2.27 -19.55 17.97
C ALA A 110 -2.99 -19.14 16.69
N LEU A 111 -2.33 -18.36 15.80
CA LEU A 111 -2.86 -17.97 14.52
C LEU A 111 -2.63 -18.99 13.39
N LEU A 112 -1.79 -20.02 13.62
CA LEU A 112 -1.48 -21.04 12.61
C LEU A 112 -2.73 -21.76 12.06
N PRO A 113 -3.74 -22.14 12.87
CA PRO A 113 -4.96 -22.74 12.34
C PRO A 113 -5.70 -21.82 11.34
N VAL A 114 -5.84 -20.53 11.67
CA VAL A 114 -6.49 -19.54 10.79
C VAL A 114 -5.70 -19.37 9.49
N ILE A 115 -4.38 -19.29 9.57
CA ILE A 115 -3.50 -19.19 8.39
C ILE A 115 -3.65 -20.42 7.51
N LYS A 116 -3.66 -21.62 8.12
CA LYS A 116 -3.76 -22.90 7.39
C LYS A 116 -5.12 -23.05 6.72
N GLU A 117 -6.21 -22.72 7.40
CA GLU A 117 -7.56 -22.77 6.86
C GLU A 117 -7.73 -21.82 5.67
N ALA A 118 -7.28 -20.58 5.81
CA ALA A 118 -7.30 -19.60 4.72
C ALA A 118 -6.52 -20.09 3.51
N PHE A 119 -5.31 -20.62 3.75
CA PHE A 119 -4.46 -21.19 2.70
C PHE A 119 -5.12 -22.37 1.99
N ASP A 120 -5.63 -23.35 2.75
CA ASP A 120 -6.22 -24.57 2.18
C ASP A 120 -7.46 -24.27 1.36
N SER A 121 -8.28 -23.31 1.81
CA SER A 121 -9.45 -22.84 1.06
C SER A 121 -9.05 -22.23 -0.28
N LEU A 122 -8.04 -21.33 -0.32
CA LEU A 122 -7.53 -20.77 -1.57
C LEU A 122 -6.91 -21.85 -2.49
N ALA A 123 -6.14 -22.77 -1.92
CA ALA A 123 -5.51 -23.85 -2.66
C ALA A 123 -6.51 -24.85 -3.28
N ALA A 124 -7.70 -25.00 -2.68
CA ALA A 124 -8.77 -25.82 -3.25
C ALA A 124 -9.42 -25.18 -4.49
N GLU A 125 -9.40 -23.86 -4.60
CA GLU A 125 -10.06 -23.10 -5.67
C GLU A 125 -9.14 -22.76 -6.85
N ASN A 126 -7.81 -22.82 -6.64
CA ASN A 126 -6.81 -22.34 -7.59
C ASN A 126 -5.85 -23.46 -8.04
N ASP A 127 -5.26 -23.28 -9.21
CA ASP A 127 -4.27 -24.20 -9.77
C ASP A 127 -2.87 -23.90 -9.24
N ILE A 128 -2.58 -22.63 -8.95
CA ILE A 128 -1.30 -22.15 -8.42
C ILE A 128 -1.52 -21.17 -7.29
N ILE A 129 -0.77 -21.31 -6.18
CA ILE A 129 -0.65 -20.29 -5.14
C ILE A 129 0.76 -19.70 -5.15
N VAL A 130 0.84 -18.38 -5.32
CA VAL A 130 2.08 -17.60 -5.22
C VAL A 130 2.17 -17.05 -3.80
N ILE A 131 3.15 -17.50 -3.03
CA ILE A 131 3.29 -17.17 -1.62
C ILE A 131 4.39 -16.12 -1.44
N GLU A 132 4.10 -15.07 -0.70
CA GLU A 132 5.07 -14.04 -0.33
C GLU A 132 5.53 -14.19 1.11
N GLY A 133 6.85 -14.26 1.33
CA GLY A 133 7.46 -14.15 2.66
C GLY A 133 7.57 -12.71 3.17
N ALA A 134 7.97 -12.53 4.41
CA ALA A 134 8.14 -11.22 5.04
C ALA A 134 9.56 -11.04 5.59
N GLY A 135 10.19 -9.88 5.32
CA GLY A 135 11.57 -9.61 5.76
C GLY A 135 12.56 -10.63 5.20
N SER A 136 13.33 -11.26 6.08
CA SER A 136 14.33 -12.28 5.75
C SER A 136 14.09 -13.58 6.55
N PRO A 137 14.27 -14.78 5.96
CA PRO A 137 14.25 -16.03 6.71
C PRO A 137 15.48 -16.21 7.62
N ALA A 138 16.51 -15.38 7.44
CA ALA A 138 17.74 -15.43 8.22
C ALA A 138 17.68 -14.65 9.56
N GLU A 139 16.49 -14.18 9.95
CA GLU A 139 16.27 -13.60 11.28
C GLU A 139 16.26 -14.71 12.35
N ILE A 140 17.47 -15.23 12.66
CA ILE A 140 17.66 -16.43 13.50
C ILE A 140 17.07 -16.30 14.91
N ASN A 141 17.00 -15.07 15.43
CA ASN A 141 16.37 -14.74 16.72
C ASN A 141 14.85 -14.85 16.70
N LEU A 142 14.22 -14.85 15.50
CA LEU A 142 12.76 -14.90 15.30
C LEU A 142 12.29 -16.27 14.80
N LYS A 143 13.21 -17.21 14.56
CA LYS A 143 12.98 -18.48 13.87
C LYS A 143 11.97 -19.39 14.58
N GLN A 144 11.99 -19.43 15.91
CA GLN A 144 11.18 -20.37 16.69
C GLN A 144 9.67 -20.19 16.49
N ASP A 145 9.24 -18.96 16.21
CA ASP A 145 7.83 -18.57 16.04
C ASP A 145 7.56 -18.02 14.63
N ASP A 146 8.31 -18.50 13.64
CA ASP A 146 8.15 -18.08 12.25
C ASP A 146 6.87 -18.64 11.65
N ILE A 147 5.96 -17.75 11.26
CA ILE A 147 4.72 -18.06 10.53
C ILE A 147 4.70 -17.43 9.13
N VAL A 148 5.80 -16.80 8.70
CA VAL A 148 5.82 -15.97 7.49
C VAL A 148 6.84 -16.41 6.45
N ASN A 149 7.94 -17.06 6.84
CA ASN A 149 9.00 -17.50 5.95
C ASN A 149 9.14 -19.04 5.96
N MET A 150 10.21 -19.60 6.53
CA MET A 150 10.44 -21.05 6.51
C MET A 150 9.42 -21.82 7.33
N GLY A 151 8.88 -21.24 8.41
CA GLY A 151 7.78 -21.84 9.15
C GLY A 151 6.52 -22.02 8.30
N LEU A 152 6.16 -21.00 7.50
CA LEU A 152 5.06 -21.13 6.54
C LEU A 152 5.41 -22.11 5.40
N ALA A 153 6.63 -22.03 4.84
CA ALA A 153 7.07 -22.94 3.78
C ALA A 153 6.97 -24.41 4.20
N LYS A 154 7.33 -24.72 5.45
CA LYS A 154 7.16 -26.07 6.05
C LYS A 154 5.69 -26.45 6.24
N LEU A 155 4.86 -25.52 6.73
CA LEU A 155 3.45 -25.74 7.02
C LEU A 155 2.64 -26.15 5.79
N VAL A 156 2.97 -25.55 4.63
CA VAL A 156 2.24 -25.77 3.37
C VAL A 156 3.03 -26.57 2.33
N ASP A 157 4.24 -27.03 2.69
CA ASP A 157 5.17 -27.77 1.83
C ASP A 157 5.55 -27.04 0.54
N ALA A 158 5.83 -25.76 0.62
CA ALA A 158 6.14 -24.92 -0.53
C ALA A 158 7.65 -24.91 -0.86
N PRO A 159 8.03 -25.02 -2.16
CA PRO A 159 9.38 -24.69 -2.62
C PRO A 159 9.60 -23.18 -2.60
N VAL A 160 10.85 -22.78 -2.37
CA VAL A 160 11.23 -21.38 -2.15
C VAL A 160 12.16 -20.86 -3.23
N LEU A 161 11.86 -19.68 -3.77
CA LEU A 161 12.77 -18.82 -4.50
C LEU A 161 13.30 -17.74 -3.54
N LEU A 162 14.61 -17.70 -3.34
CA LEU A 162 15.26 -16.70 -2.48
C LEU A 162 15.76 -15.53 -3.35
N VAL A 163 15.29 -14.32 -3.05
CA VAL A 163 15.54 -13.09 -3.82
C VAL A 163 16.53 -12.19 -3.08
N GLY A 164 17.60 -11.80 -3.76
CA GLY A 164 18.57 -10.81 -3.27
C GLY A 164 18.53 -9.52 -4.08
N ASP A 165 18.63 -8.37 -3.38
CA ASP A 165 18.73 -7.04 -3.97
C ASP A 165 20.22 -6.71 -4.27
N ILE A 166 20.58 -6.50 -5.54
CA ILE A 166 21.95 -6.17 -5.94
C ILE A 166 22.22 -4.67 -5.94
N ASP A 167 21.20 -3.83 -6.04
CA ASP A 167 21.35 -2.37 -6.17
C ASP A 167 22.04 -1.74 -4.95
N ARG A 168 21.89 -2.34 -3.79
CA ARG A 168 22.52 -1.91 -2.53
C ARG A 168 23.92 -2.47 -2.30
N GLY A 169 24.40 -3.37 -3.16
CA GLY A 169 25.66 -4.09 -3.00
C GLY A 169 25.57 -5.28 -2.04
N GLY A 170 26.57 -6.16 -2.08
CA GLY A 170 26.69 -7.29 -1.17
C GLY A 170 25.71 -8.45 -1.41
N VAL A 171 25.04 -8.54 -2.56
CA VAL A 171 24.03 -9.54 -2.86
C VAL A 171 24.52 -10.99 -2.73
N PHE A 172 25.76 -11.28 -3.15
CA PHE A 172 26.34 -12.61 -3.04
C PHE A 172 26.49 -13.05 -1.57
N ALA A 173 27.00 -12.15 -0.73
CA ALA A 173 27.10 -12.39 0.71
C ALA A 173 25.73 -12.57 1.36
N SER A 174 24.75 -11.76 0.96
CA SER A 174 23.37 -11.84 1.50
C SER A 174 22.71 -13.16 1.13
N LEU A 175 22.80 -13.59 -0.14
CA LEU A 175 22.21 -14.87 -0.60
C LEU A 175 22.94 -16.06 0.04
N TYR A 176 24.26 -16.08 0.02
CA TYR A 176 25.06 -17.14 0.65
C TYR A 176 24.81 -17.22 2.15
N GLY A 177 24.89 -16.08 2.85
CA GLY A 177 24.69 -16.03 4.30
C GLY A 177 23.28 -16.46 4.69
N THR A 178 22.24 -16.02 3.94
CA THR A 178 20.88 -16.43 4.21
C THR A 178 20.73 -17.96 4.06
N VAL A 179 21.24 -18.56 2.99
CA VAL A 179 21.17 -20.01 2.80
C VAL A 179 21.90 -20.75 3.93
N LYS A 180 23.09 -20.30 4.33
CA LYS A 180 23.93 -20.99 5.33
C LYS A 180 23.48 -20.82 6.78
N LEU A 181 22.67 -19.81 7.09
CA LEU A 181 22.08 -19.61 8.42
C LEU A 181 20.83 -20.47 8.66
N LEU A 182 20.27 -21.05 7.62
CA LEU A 182 19.10 -21.92 7.71
C LEU A 182 19.50 -23.35 8.06
N ASP A 183 18.56 -24.10 8.65
CA ASP A 183 18.74 -25.53 8.91
C ASP A 183 18.72 -26.32 7.58
N GLU A 184 19.24 -27.54 7.59
CA GLU A 184 19.38 -28.36 6.37
C GLU A 184 18.05 -28.61 5.66
N ASP A 185 16.96 -28.84 6.40
CA ASP A 185 15.62 -29.04 5.84
C ASP A 185 15.06 -27.76 5.22
N GLU A 186 15.40 -26.61 5.77
CA GLU A 186 15.03 -25.28 5.23
C GLU A 186 15.87 -24.93 4.00
N GLN A 187 17.19 -25.20 4.05
CA GLN A 187 18.05 -25.07 2.89
C GLN A 187 17.54 -25.93 1.72
N ALA A 188 17.08 -27.15 2.00
CA ALA A 188 16.54 -28.05 0.99
C ALA A 188 15.28 -27.51 0.30
N ARG A 189 14.50 -26.63 0.94
CA ARG A 189 13.32 -25.97 0.36
C ARG A 189 13.69 -24.83 -0.58
N ILE A 190 14.87 -24.23 -0.46
CA ILE A 190 15.35 -23.22 -1.41
C ILE A 190 15.71 -23.95 -2.71
N ARG A 191 14.90 -23.77 -3.74
CA ARG A 191 15.05 -24.43 -5.06
C ARG A 191 15.64 -23.51 -6.12
N GLY A 192 15.71 -22.22 -5.85
CA GLY A 192 16.28 -21.24 -6.78
C GLY A 192 16.65 -19.92 -6.11
N LEU A 193 17.66 -19.28 -6.66
CA LEU A 193 18.11 -17.95 -6.27
C LEU A 193 17.73 -16.96 -7.38
N VAL A 194 17.28 -15.78 -7.00
CA VAL A 194 16.99 -14.69 -7.93
C VAL A 194 17.79 -13.46 -7.53
N ILE A 195 18.51 -12.88 -8.48
CA ILE A 195 19.13 -11.57 -8.29
C ILE A 195 18.19 -10.52 -8.86
N ASN A 196 17.79 -9.56 -8.05
CA ASN A 196 16.83 -8.53 -8.42
C ASN A 196 17.46 -7.14 -8.44
N LYS A 197 16.82 -6.23 -9.15
CA LYS A 197 17.22 -4.81 -9.32
C LYS A 197 18.61 -4.64 -9.96
N PHE A 198 18.95 -5.50 -10.88
CA PHE A 198 20.24 -5.46 -11.57
C PHE A 198 20.34 -4.28 -12.53
N ARG A 199 21.49 -3.61 -12.51
CA ARG A 199 21.84 -2.54 -13.46
C ARG A 199 23.17 -2.91 -14.12
N GLY A 200 23.20 -2.99 -15.43
CA GLY A 200 24.42 -3.26 -16.19
C GLY A 200 24.34 -4.46 -17.12
N ASP A 201 25.50 -5.03 -17.46
CA ASP A 201 25.63 -6.17 -18.34
C ASP A 201 25.66 -7.47 -17.52
N VAL A 202 24.70 -8.36 -17.77
CA VAL A 202 24.58 -9.66 -17.10
C VAL A 202 25.79 -10.57 -17.36
N GLU A 203 26.46 -10.42 -18.50
CA GLU A 203 27.65 -11.25 -18.83
C GLU A 203 28.81 -10.98 -17.87
N ILE A 204 28.94 -9.74 -17.37
CA ILE A 204 29.93 -9.39 -16.35
C ILE A 204 29.61 -10.07 -15.01
N LEU A 205 28.30 -10.26 -14.71
CA LEU A 205 27.85 -10.90 -13.48
C LEU A 205 27.99 -12.43 -13.52
N ARG A 206 27.96 -13.05 -14.70
CA ARG A 206 27.90 -14.50 -14.91
C ARG A 206 28.92 -15.33 -14.14
N PRO A 207 30.24 -14.97 -14.07
CA PRO A 207 31.21 -15.73 -13.26
C PRO A 207 30.84 -15.76 -11.77
N GLY A 208 30.29 -14.67 -11.25
CA GLY A 208 29.84 -14.60 -9.86
C GLY A 208 28.58 -15.46 -9.61
N LEU A 209 27.68 -15.57 -10.60
CA LEU A 209 26.50 -16.44 -10.51
C LEU A 209 26.93 -17.90 -10.39
N THR A 210 27.86 -18.36 -11.26
CA THR A 210 28.41 -19.73 -11.22
C THR A 210 29.04 -20.02 -9.85
N GLN A 211 29.86 -19.10 -9.35
CA GLN A 211 30.47 -19.26 -8.03
C GLN A 211 29.42 -19.31 -6.90
N LEU A 212 28.36 -18.51 -6.99
CA LEU A 212 27.26 -18.54 -6.01
C LEU A 212 26.55 -19.90 -6.02
N GLU A 213 26.28 -20.45 -7.21
CA GLU A 213 25.67 -21.77 -7.37
C GLU A 213 26.54 -22.87 -6.75
N GLU A 214 27.85 -22.84 -6.98
CA GLU A 214 28.81 -23.79 -6.38
C GLU A 214 28.84 -23.68 -4.83
N LEU A 215 28.85 -22.45 -4.29
CA LEU A 215 28.91 -22.20 -2.85
C LEU A 215 27.62 -22.59 -2.12
N THR A 216 26.48 -22.36 -2.76
CA THR A 216 25.16 -22.59 -2.14
C THR A 216 24.58 -23.96 -2.44
N GLY A 217 25.01 -24.59 -3.55
CA GLY A 217 24.38 -25.78 -4.10
C GLY A 217 22.98 -25.51 -4.63
N ARG A 218 22.65 -24.26 -4.99
CA ARG A 218 21.34 -23.83 -5.48
C ARG A 218 21.48 -23.07 -6.79
N PRO A 219 20.63 -23.35 -7.78
CA PRO A 219 20.70 -22.68 -9.08
C PRO A 219 20.26 -21.22 -8.99
N VAL A 220 20.87 -20.35 -9.78
CA VAL A 220 20.37 -19.00 -10.05
C VAL A 220 19.36 -19.09 -11.18
N VAL A 221 18.08 -18.91 -10.87
CA VAL A 221 16.98 -19.04 -11.84
C VAL A 221 16.74 -17.77 -12.64
N GLY A 222 17.46 -16.68 -12.32
CA GLY A 222 17.41 -15.48 -13.13
C GLY A 222 17.98 -14.24 -12.48
N VAL A 223 18.19 -13.22 -13.33
CA VAL A 223 18.64 -11.88 -12.98
C VAL A 223 17.63 -10.89 -13.50
N VAL A 224 16.85 -10.29 -12.61
CA VAL A 224 15.80 -9.33 -12.95
C VAL A 224 16.37 -7.92 -12.98
N PRO A 225 16.23 -7.19 -14.09
CA PRO A 225 16.76 -5.83 -14.19
C PRO A 225 16.00 -4.86 -13.29
N TYR A 226 16.66 -3.79 -12.90
CA TYR A 226 16.00 -2.66 -12.27
C TYR A 226 14.99 -2.06 -13.26
N GLY A 227 13.72 -2.05 -12.86
CA GLY A 227 12.63 -1.48 -13.64
C GLY A 227 11.85 -0.46 -12.81
N ARG A 228 11.32 0.54 -13.50
CA ARG A 228 10.33 1.46 -12.92
C ARG A 228 8.95 1.02 -13.39
N PHE A 229 8.22 0.41 -12.48
CA PHE A 229 6.84 0.01 -12.68
C PHE A 229 5.96 0.90 -11.80
N ASP A 230 4.97 1.55 -12.40
CA ASP A 230 4.03 2.38 -11.66
C ASP A 230 2.89 1.52 -11.09
N ILE A 231 3.27 0.68 -10.15
CA ILE A 231 2.41 -0.23 -9.39
C ILE A 231 2.39 0.26 -7.95
N ASP A 232 1.25 0.17 -7.30
CA ASP A 232 1.07 0.65 -5.93
C ASP A 232 2.05 -0.03 -4.96
N ASP A 233 2.73 0.78 -4.17
CA ASP A 233 3.68 0.31 -3.18
C ASP A 233 2.99 -0.19 -1.90
N GLU A 234 3.59 -1.17 -1.25
CA GLU A 234 3.09 -1.76 0.00
C GLU A 234 3.31 -0.84 1.20
N ASP A 235 4.45 -0.15 1.26
CA ASP A 235 4.95 0.48 2.47
C ASP A 235 5.14 1.99 2.29
N SER A 236 4.88 2.73 3.37
CA SER A 236 5.19 4.16 3.52
C SER A 236 6.70 4.49 3.47
N LEU A 237 7.58 3.48 3.41
CA LEU A 237 9.02 3.62 3.13
C LEU A 237 9.36 3.61 1.64
N SER A 238 8.36 3.72 0.77
CA SER A 238 8.52 3.75 -0.68
C SER A 238 9.44 4.88 -1.13
N GLU A 239 10.28 4.60 -2.12
CA GLU A 239 11.12 5.60 -2.79
C GLU A 239 10.30 6.73 -3.44
N ARG A 240 9.01 6.48 -3.76
CA ARG A 240 8.09 7.52 -4.25
C ARG A 240 7.89 8.65 -3.26
N LEU A 241 7.90 8.35 -1.96
CA LEU A 241 7.75 9.36 -0.91
C LEU A 241 9.01 10.21 -0.70
N GLU A 242 10.12 9.81 -1.31
CA GLU A 242 11.41 10.53 -1.28
C GLU A 242 11.74 11.26 -2.57
N THR A 243 11.01 10.94 -3.65
CA THR A 243 11.29 11.51 -4.98
C THR A 243 10.94 13.00 -5.00
N LYS A 244 11.93 13.83 -5.33
CA LYS A 244 11.69 15.25 -5.66
C LYS A 244 10.93 15.27 -6.98
N SER A 245 9.70 15.77 -6.98
CA SER A 245 9.01 16.00 -8.23
C SER A 245 9.78 16.99 -9.10
N ALA A 246 9.88 16.70 -10.39
CA ALA A 246 10.38 17.68 -11.36
C ALA A 246 9.47 18.92 -11.34
N PRO A 247 9.97 20.11 -11.72
CA PRO A 247 9.14 21.29 -11.90
C PRO A 247 7.95 20.95 -12.82
N ALA A 248 6.74 21.22 -12.34
CA ALA A 248 5.51 20.93 -13.07
C ALA A 248 4.66 22.19 -13.22
N LEU A 249 3.74 22.17 -14.19
CA LEU A 249 2.81 23.28 -14.40
C LEU A 249 1.86 23.45 -13.22
N VAL A 250 1.38 22.34 -12.67
CA VAL A 250 0.55 22.27 -11.45
C VAL A 250 1.32 21.48 -10.40
N ASN A 251 1.45 22.05 -9.20
CA ASN A 251 2.20 21.46 -8.08
C ASN A 251 1.27 21.11 -6.91
N ILE A 252 1.16 19.83 -6.58
CA ILE A 252 0.39 19.33 -5.45
C ILE A 252 1.34 18.91 -4.35
N ALA A 253 1.14 19.42 -3.14
CA ALA A 253 1.91 19.04 -1.97
C ALA A 253 1.06 18.16 -1.04
N VAL A 254 1.47 16.91 -0.86
CA VAL A 254 0.88 15.99 0.14
C VAL A 254 1.73 16.07 1.40
N VAL A 255 1.13 16.34 2.53
CA VAL A 255 1.85 16.40 3.80
C VAL A 255 2.30 14.98 4.18
N LYS A 256 3.60 14.77 4.34
CA LYS A 256 4.17 13.47 4.75
C LYS A 256 4.04 13.32 6.26
N LEU A 257 2.88 12.88 6.72
CA LEU A 257 2.63 12.60 8.13
C LEU A 257 3.48 11.42 8.62
N PRO A 258 3.92 11.40 9.89
CA PRO A 258 4.69 10.27 10.45
C PRO A 258 4.00 8.92 10.34
N ARG A 259 2.68 8.90 10.44
CA ARG A 259 1.85 7.67 10.33
C ARG A 259 0.96 7.70 9.08
N LEU A 260 1.47 8.30 8.00
CA LEU A 260 0.80 8.35 6.70
C LEU A 260 0.26 6.97 6.32
N SER A 261 -1.02 6.90 5.98
CA SER A 261 -1.68 5.69 5.51
C SER A 261 -2.39 5.93 4.18
N ASN A 262 -2.58 4.87 3.41
CA ASN A 262 -3.30 4.89 2.12
C ASN A 262 -2.77 5.97 1.16
N PHE A 263 -1.45 6.12 1.09
CA PHE A 263 -0.80 7.13 0.23
C PHE A 263 -1.02 6.87 -1.26
N THR A 264 -1.53 5.71 -1.64
CA THR A 264 -1.93 5.35 -3.01
C THR A 264 -3.08 6.21 -3.52
N ASP A 265 -3.87 6.83 -2.66
CA ASP A 265 -4.95 7.77 -3.02
C ASP A 265 -4.50 8.90 -3.97
N PHE A 266 -3.18 9.23 -3.99
CA PHE A 266 -2.65 10.34 -4.78
C PHE A 266 -1.95 9.89 -6.06
N SER A 267 -1.89 8.58 -6.33
CA SER A 267 -1.21 8.02 -7.50
C SER A 267 -1.83 8.53 -8.81
N ALA A 268 -3.16 8.61 -8.88
CA ALA A 268 -3.88 9.09 -10.04
C ALA A 268 -3.52 10.55 -10.40
N LEU A 269 -3.33 11.40 -9.40
CA LEU A 269 -2.94 12.82 -9.60
C LEU A 269 -1.56 12.93 -10.26
N SER A 270 -0.61 12.08 -9.89
CA SER A 270 0.75 12.09 -10.45
C SER A 270 0.81 11.59 -11.90
N ARG A 271 -0.24 10.94 -12.39
CA ARG A 271 -0.37 10.44 -13.77
C ARG A 271 -0.93 11.47 -14.74
N VAL A 272 -1.45 12.59 -14.25
CA VAL A 272 -1.93 13.67 -15.12
C VAL A 272 -0.74 14.42 -15.71
N PRO A 273 -0.62 14.52 -17.06
CA PRO A 273 0.48 15.22 -17.67
C PRO A 273 0.57 16.69 -17.21
N GLY A 274 1.77 17.12 -16.82
CA GLY A 274 2.00 18.48 -16.31
C GLY A 274 1.70 18.69 -14.82
N VAL A 275 1.25 17.66 -14.11
CA VAL A 275 1.05 17.66 -12.65
C VAL A 275 2.24 17.03 -11.94
N GLY A 276 2.76 17.72 -10.92
CA GLY A 276 3.77 17.21 -10.00
C GLY A 276 3.20 17.02 -8.61
N VAL A 277 3.29 15.80 -8.08
CA VAL A 277 2.92 15.48 -6.69
C VAL A 277 4.20 15.32 -5.88
N ARG A 278 4.33 16.06 -4.78
CA ARG A 278 5.46 15.92 -3.85
C ARG A 278 4.96 15.65 -2.43
N TYR A 279 5.72 14.86 -1.70
CA TYR A 279 5.49 14.62 -0.27
C TYR A 279 6.31 15.60 0.55
N ALA A 280 5.63 16.41 1.38
CA ALA A 280 6.23 17.49 2.16
C ALA A 280 6.38 17.07 3.62
N ASP A 281 7.62 16.96 4.11
CA ASP A 281 7.98 16.68 5.50
C ASP A 281 8.47 17.93 6.26
N ARG A 282 8.60 19.07 5.56
CA ARG A 282 9.06 20.36 6.10
C ARG A 282 8.23 21.52 5.57
N PRO A 283 8.01 22.57 6.40
CA PRO A 283 7.19 23.74 6.03
C PRO A 283 7.56 24.38 4.66
N ALA A 284 8.85 24.52 4.37
CA ALA A 284 9.31 25.12 3.12
C ALA A 284 8.87 24.35 1.86
N GLN A 285 8.56 23.07 1.98
CA GLN A 285 8.09 22.26 0.85
C GLN A 285 6.62 22.51 0.50
N LEU A 286 5.85 23.24 1.33
CA LEU A 286 4.50 23.68 0.99
C LEU A 286 4.50 24.95 0.11
N GLU A 287 5.61 25.66 0.01
CA GLU A 287 5.70 26.87 -0.81
C GLU A 287 5.48 26.56 -2.30
N GLY A 288 4.67 27.39 -2.94
CA GLY A 288 4.35 27.26 -4.37
C GLY A 288 3.45 26.05 -4.70
N ALA A 289 2.81 25.45 -3.72
CA ALA A 289 1.78 24.44 -3.95
C ALA A 289 0.50 25.10 -4.49
N ASP A 290 -0.05 24.52 -5.54
CA ASP A 290 -1.35 24.91 -6.10
C ASP A 290 -2.50 24.23 -5.36
N LEU A 291 -2.21 23.11 -4.68
CA LEU A 291 -3.08 22.37 -3.76
C LEU A 291 -2.24 21.75 -2.64
N ILE A 292 -2.72 21.81 -1.40
CA ILE A 292 -2.15 21.06 -0.27
C ILE A 292 -3.12 19.96 0.11
N ILE A 293 -2.60 18.72 0.27
CA ILE A 293 -3.39 17.58 0.71
C ILE A 293 -2.92 17.15 2.10
N LEU A 294 -3.86 17.03 3.04
CA LEU A 294 -3.71 16.34 4.31
C LEU A 294 -4.20 14.90 4.13
N PRO A 295 -3.30 13.92 4.09
CA PRO A 295 -3.65 12.53 3.80
C PRO A 295 -4.26 11.81 5.00
N GLY A 296 -4.69 10.56 4.76
CA GLY A 296 -5.04 9.64 5.83
C GLY A 296 -3.85 9.31 6.73
N THR A 297 -4.13 9.05 7.98
CA THR A 297 -3.14 8.63 8.97
C THR A 297 -3.71 7.59 9.93
N LYS A 298 -2.81 6.75 10.46
CA LYS A 298 -3.18 5.76 11.49
C LYS A 298 -3.22 6.35 12.90
N SER A 299 -2.73 7.56 13.11
CA SER A 299 -2.67 8.19 14.44
C SER A 299 -2.95 9.69 14.33
N THR A 300 -4.22 10.04 14.20
CA THR A 300 -4.68 11.41 13.92
C THR A 300 -4.23 12.42 15.01
N ILE A 301 -4.38 12.07 16.29
CA ILE A 301 -4.03 12.95 17.40
C ILE A 301 -2.51 13.18 17.48
N ALA A 302 -1.70 12.12 17.32
CA ALA A 302 -0.25 12.25 17.38
C ALA A 302 0.29 13.04 16.17
N ASP A 303 -0.25 12.78 14.98
CA ASP A 303 0.18 13.46 13.77
C ASP A 303 -0.29 14.93 13.73
N LEU A 304 -1.43 15.27 14.35
CA LEU A 304 -1.85 16.65 14.54
C LEU A 304 -0.92 17.42 15.51
N ARG A 305 -0.39 16.77 16.56
CA ARG A 305 0.67 17.36 17.40
C ARG A 305 1.94 17.61 16.60
N TRP A 306 2.37 16.60 15.82
CA TRP A 306 3.54 16.74 14.95
C TRP A 306 3.39 17.87 13.95
N LEU A 307 2.22 18.07 13.33
CA LEU A 307 1.93 19.21 12.45
C LEU A 307 2.22 20.56 13.13
N ARG A 308 1.87 20.70 14.41
CA ARG A 308 2.11 21.91 15.19
C ARG A 308 3.57 22.07 15.56
N GLU A 309 4.17 21.03 16.10
CA GLU A 309 5.56 21.03 16.59
C GLU A 309 6.57 21.24 15.47
N SER A 310 6.30 20.71 14.28
CA SER A 310 7.13 20.86 13.08
C SER A 310 6.97 22.21 12.37
N GLY A 311 5.95 23.01 12.76
CA GLY A 311 5.60 24.26 12.07
C GLY A 311 4.81 24.07 10.78
N MET A 312 4.44 22.84 10.44
CA MET A 312 3.71 22.49 9.22
C MET A 312 2.30 23.08 9.21
N GLU A 313 1.59 23.08 10.38
CA GLU A 313 0.28 23.70 10.54
C GLU A 313 0.33 25.21 10.23
N ALA A 314 1.32 25.92 10.74
CA ALA A 314 1.49 27.35 10.48
C ALA A 314 1.73 27.66 9.01
N ALA A 315 2.57 26.85 8.34
CA ALA A 315 2.85 27.00 6.90
C ALA A 315 1.60 26.69 6.05
N LEU A 316 0.84 25.67 6.41
CA LEU A 316 -0.42 25.31 5.77
C LEU A 316 -1.44 26.44 5.90
N LEU A 317 -1.64 26.95 7.12
CA LEU A 317 -2.58 28.05 7.37
C LEU A 317 -2.18 29.33 6.61
N LYS A 318 -0.88 29.61 6.54
CA LYS A 318 -0.35 30.75 5.73
C LYS A 318 -0.66 30.58 4.25
N ALA A 319 -0.44 29.38 3.70
CA ALA A 319 -0.74 29.07 2.31
C ALA A 319 -2.24 29.14 2.03
N HIS A 320 -3.08 28.60 2.93
CA HIS A 320 -4.54 28.65 2.82
C HIS A 320 -5.05 30.12 2.86
N ALA A 321 -4.55 30.92 3.79
CA ALA A 321 -4.90 32.37 3.87
C ALA A 321 -4.45 33.14 2.61
N ALA A 322 -3.40 32.70 1.91
CA ALA A 322 -2.99 33.24 0.62
C ALA A 322 -3.83 32.67 -0.55
N GLY A 323 -4.79 31.82 -0.25
CA GLY A 323 -5.75 31.26 -1.20
C GLY A 323 -5.43 29.84 -1.68
N THR A 324 -4.35 29.19 -1.30
CA THR A 324 -4.08 27.79 -1.67
C THR A 324 -5.17 26.87 -1.09
N PRO A 325 -5.87 26.07 -1.91
CA PRO A 325 -6.88 25.14 -1.42
C PRO A 325 -6.24 24.00 -0.60
N VAL A 326 -7.02 23.48 0.35
CA VAL A 326 -6.62 22.35 1.20
C VAL A 326 -7.63 21.23 1.07
N PHE A 327 -7.17 20.01 0.83
CA PHE A 327 -7.99 18.81 0.72
C PHE A 327 -7.58 17.81 1.81
N GLY A 328 -8.55 17.35 2.63
CA GLY A 328 -8.31 16.37 3.69
C GLY A 328 -8.93 15.01 3.36
N ILE A 329 -8.19 13.92 3.57
CA ILE A 329 -8.71 12.56 3.44
C ILE A 329 -8.64 11.85 4.80
N CYS A 330 -9.74 11.26 5.25
CA CYS A 330 -9.83 10.44 6.47
C CYS A 330 -9.22 11.17 7.68
N GLY A 331 -8.08 10.74 8.21
CA GLY A 331 -7.39 11.43 9.31
C GLY A 331 -7.06 12.90 8.99
N GLY A 332 -6.69 13.21 7.75
CA GLY A 332 -6.48 14.59 7.30
C GLY A 332 -7.76 15.43 7.37
N TYR A 333 -8.90 14.86 6.96
CA TYR A 333 -10.20 15.51 7.10
C TYR A 333 -10.54 15.78 8.57
N GLN A 334 -10.33 14.80 9.46
CA GLN A 334 -10.54 14.94 10.89
C GLN A 334 -9.71 16.09 11.49
N MET A 335 -8.43 16.20 11.11
CA MET A 335 -7.53 17.27 11.57
C MET A 335 -7.97 18.66 11.15
N MET A 336 -8.66 18.80 10.00
CA MET A 336 -9.13 20.07 9.48
C MET A 336 -10.32 20.66 10.27
N GLY A 337 -10.97 19.87 11.11
CA GLY A 337 -12.07 20.29 11.97
C GLY A 337 -11.67 21.25 13.09
N ARG A 338 -12.63 21.61 13.94
CA ARG A 338 -12.41 22.46 15.13
C ARG A 338 -11.78 21.69 16.28
N THR A 339 -12.25 20.46 16.50
CA THR A 339 -11.79 19.57 17.58
C THR A 339 -11.68 18.13 17.12
N VAL A 340 -10.69 17.44 17.68
CA VAL A 340 -10.54 15.99 17.59
C VAL A 340 -10.42 15.45 19.00
N SER A 341 -11.32 14.56 19.40
CA SER A 341 -11.37 14.00 20.75
C SER A 341 -11.42 12.48 20.76
N ASP A 342 -10.74 11.86 21.70
CA ASP A 342 -10.66 10.41 21.89
C ASP A 342 -10.99 10.03 23.35
N PRO A 343 -12.28 10.09 23.73
CA PRO A 343 -12.70 9.76 25.09
C PRO A 343 -12.59 8.26 25.40
N GLU A 344 -12.55 7.40 24.39
CA GLU A 344 -12.50 5.94 24.53
C GLU A 344 -11.07 5.38 24.42
N ASN A 345 -10.07 6.26 24.31
CA ASN A 345 -8.65 5.91 24.23
C ASN A 345 -8.30 4.96 23.07
N THR A 346 -8.91 5.17 21.92
CA THR A 346 -8.71 4.36 20.71
C THR A 346 -7.40 4.68 20.01
N GLU A 347 -6.96 5.96 20.09
CA GLU A 347 -5.69 6.47 19.54
C GLU A 347 -4.77 7.09 20.60
N GLY A 348 -4.87 6.65 21.85
CA GLY A 348 -4.04 7.15 22.97
C GLY A 348 -4.70 8.22 23.81
N GLY A 349 -5.99 8.52 23.58
CA GLY A 349 -6.82 9.38 24.40
C GLY A 349 -6.56 10.87 24.25
N GLY A 350 -7.41 11.66 24.94
CA GLY A 350 -7.29 13.10 25.01
C GLY A 350 -8.14 13.85 23.99
N SER A 351 -7.96 15.16 23.95
CA SER A 351 -8.63 16.05 23.00
C SER A 351 -7.66 17.12 22.53
N LEU A 352 -7.71 17.45 21.27
CA LEU A 352 -6.94 18.52 20.67
C LEU A 352 -7.85 19.46 19.88
N ARG A 353 -7.50 20.75 19.87
CA ARG A 353 -8.04 21.67 18.87
C ARG A 353 -7.57 21.23 17.49
N GLY A 354 -8.47 21.14 16.52
CA GLY A 354 -8.14 20.92 15.11
C GLY A 354 -7.50 22.14 14.46
N ILE A 355 -7.25 22.07 13.17
CA ILE A 355 -6.69 23.17 12.35
C ILE A 355 -7.72 24.29 12.16
N GLY A 356 -9.02 23.95 12.16
CA GLY A 356 -10.13 24.91 12.11
C GLY A 356 -10.47 25.41 10.69
N LEU A 357 -10.16 24.63 9.66
CA LEU A 357 -10.49 24.97 8.27
C LEU A 357 -11.93 24.57 7.88
N LEU A 358 -12.48 23.58 8.56
CA LEU A 358 -13.81 23.05 8.30
C LEU A 358 -14.69 23.16 9.56
N PRO A 359 -15.99 23.47 9.42
CA PRO A 359 -16.95 23.55 10.53
C PRO A 359 -17.43 22.15 10.94
N VAL A 360 -16.49 21.32 11.43
CA VAL A 360 -16.72 19.94 11.85
C VAL A 360 -16.02 19.64 13.17
N GLU A 361 -16.53 18.65 13.88
CA GLU A 361 -15.93 18.11 15.10
C GLU A 361 -15.86 16.58 15.01
N THR A 362 -14.73 16.00 15.42
CA THR A 362 -14.51 14.55 15.35
C THR A 362 -14.37 13.95 16.74
N VAL A 363 -15.08 12.85 16.98
CA VAL A 363 -14.98 12.03 18.20
C VAL A 363 -14.61 10.61 17.82
N PHE A 364 -13.50 10.10 18.33
CA PHE A 364 -13.12 8.70 18.16
C PHE A 364 -14.01 7.76 18.97
N ARG A 365 -14.36 6.62 18.34
CA ARG A 365 -15.15 5.54 18.91
C ARG A 365 -14.43 4.22 18.75
N THR A 366 -14.77 3.22 19.56
CA THR A 366 -14.26 1.85 19.41
C THR A 366 -14.80 1.13 18.17
N ALA A 367 -15.99 1.53 17.71
CA ALA A 367 -16.56 1.03 16.46
C ALA A 367 -15.74 1.52 15.25
N LYS A 368 -15.42 0.60 14.34
CA LYS A 368 -14.68 0.89 13.11
C LYS A 368 -15.64 0.79 11.92
N THR A 369 -15.66 1.82 11.10
CA THR A 369 -16.35 1.79 9.79
C THR A 369 -15.38 1.20 8.78
N THR A 370 -15.82 0.15 8.06
CA THR A 370 -15.10 -0.46 6.94
C THR A 370 -16.14 -0.84 5.89
N VAL A 371 -16.19 -0.09 4.80
CA VAL A 371 -17.20 -0.29 3.75
C VAL A 371 -16.66 0.15 2.41
N GLN A 372 -16.93 -0.63 1.35
CA GLN A 372 -16.85 -0.13 -0.02
C GLN A 372 -18.10 0.67 -0.33
N THR A 373 -17.94 1.81 -0.98
CA THR A 373 -19.03 2.73 -1.25
C THR A 373 -18.83 3.45 -2.59
N HIS A 374 -19.91 3.94 -3.12
CA HIS A 374 -19.93 4.81 -4.29
C HIS A 374 -20.88 5.98 -4.04
N GLY A 375 -20.71 7.04 -4.78
CA GLY A 375 -21.53 8.22 -4.57
C GLY A 375 -21.34 9.29 -5.64
N THR A 376 -21.83 10.47 -5.33
CA THR A 376 -21.72 11.64 -6.22
C THR A 376 -21.22 12.82 -5.42
N VAL A 377 -20.18 13.50 -5.93
CA VAL A 377 -19.65 14.72 -5.34
C VAL A 377 -20.71 15.81 -5.39
N ALA A 378 -20.94 16.45 -4.28
CA ALA A 378 -21.89 17.57 -4.17
C ALA A 378 -21.45 18.77 -5.02
N ASP A 379 -22.31 19.77 -5.14
CA ASP A 379 -21.91 21.01 -5.78
C ASP A 379 -20.92 21.77 -4.89
N THR A 380 -19.69 21.88 -5.36
CA THR A 380 -18.56 22.49 -4.64
C THR A 380 -18.26 23.87 -5.23
N ALA A 381 -17.60 24.71 -4.44
CA ALA A 381 -17.20 26.05 -4.86
C ALA A 381 -15.69 26.16 -5.17
N GLY A 382 -15.28 27.29 -5.71
CA GLY A 382 -13.88 27.59 -6.00
C GLY A 382 -13.23 26.59 -6.96
N VAL A 383 -11.96 26.27 -6.73
CA VAL A 383 -11.19 25.32 -7.56
C VAL A 383 -11.74 23.90 -7.49
N LEU A 384 -12.39 23.55 -6.38
CA LEU A 384 -12.96 22.22 -6.18
C LEU A 384 -14.24 22.00 -6.99
N HIS A 385 -14.83 23.08 -7.58
CA HIS A 385 -15.97 22.97 -8.48
C HIS A 385 -15.70 22.02 -9.68
N GLY A 386 -14.44 21.83 -10.06
CA GLY A 386 -14.07 20.83 -11.06
C GLY A 386 -14.50 19.40 -10.72
N LEU A 387 -14.72 19.09 -9.44
CA LEU A 387 -15.19 17.77 -8.97
C LEU A 387 -16.71 17.66 -8.86
N SER A 388 -17.48 18.76 -8.95
CA SER A 388 -18.93 18.77 -8.76
C SER A 388 -19.64 17.81 -9.71
N GLY A 389 -20.60 17.05 -9.18
CA GLY A 389 -21.41 16.08 -9.91
C GLY A 389 -20.66 14.83 -10.38
N LEU A 390 -19.39 14.67 -9.99
CA LEU A 390 -18.60 13.50 -10.38
C LEU A 390 -19.07 12.26 -9.61
N ALA A 391 -19.28 11.16 -10.36
CA ALA A 391 -19.46 9.85 -9.75
C ALA A 391 -18.12 9.36 -9.22
N VAL A 392 -18.10 8.92 -7.96
CA VAL A 392 -16.91 8.41 -7.27
C VAL A 392 -17.18 7.04 -6.68
N GLU A 393 -16.16 6.22 -6.63
CA GLU A 393 -16.15 4.90 -6.02
C GLU A 393 -14.90 4.75 -5.17
N GLY A 394 -15.02 4.08 -4.02
CA GLY A 394 -13.92 3.90 -3.12
C GLY A 394 -14.33 3.17 -1.85
N TYR A 395 -13.65 3.46 -0.76
CA TYR A 395 -13.94 2.83 0.53
C TYR A 395 -13.72 3.79 1.69
N GLU A 396 -14.42 3.51 2.80
CA GLU A 396 -14.20 4.18 4.07
C GLU A 396 -13.55 3.21 5.06
N ILE A 397 -12.57 3.72 5.82
CA ILE A 397 -11.87 2.96 6.86
C ILE A 397 -11.45 3.91 8.00
N HIS A 398 -12.31 4.07 9.00
CA HIS A 398 -12.05 5.01 10.10
C HIS A 398 -12.72 4.59 11.41
N MET A 399 -12.30 5.18 12.52
CA MET A 399 -12.88 5.00 13.86
C MET A 399 -13.47 6.31 14.40
N GLY A 400 -13.27 7.43 13.73
CA GLY A 400 -13.83 8.72 14.12
C GLY A 400 -15.23 8.93 13.56
N GLU A 401 -16.10 9.48 14.35
CA GLU A 401 -17.39 10.05 13.94
C GLU A 401 -17.22 11.56 13.82
N THR A 402 -17.48 12.10 12.64
CA THR A 402 -17.39 13.55 12.40
C THR A 402 -18.79 14.14 12.24
N VAL A 403 -19.08 15.10 13.09
CA VAL A 403 -20.33 15.87 13.05
C VAL A 403 -20.04 17.20 12.37
N ARG A 404 -20.85 17.51 11.35
CA ARG A 404 -20.83 18.75 10.59
C ARG A 404 -21.84 19.73 11.17
N ASP A 405 -21.55 21.03 11.14
CA ASP A 405 -22.56 22.05 11.44
C ASP A 405 -23.77 21.92 10.52
N ALA A 406 -24.94 22.26 10.99
CA ALA A 406 -26.20 22.01 10.27
C ALA A 406 -26.31 22.75 8.91
N ASP A 407 -25.64 23.89 8.79
CA ASP A 407 -25.60 24.75 7.60
C ASP A 407 -24.40 24.46 6.68
N ALA A 408 -23.47 23.60 7.11
CA ALA A 408 -22.31 23.24 6.33
C ALA A 408 -22.65 22.16 5.29
N GLN A 409 -22.11 22.31 4.09
CA GLN A 409 -22.36 21.38 2.98
C GLN A 409 -21.49 20.13 3.04
N PRO A 410 -22.03 18.94 2.74
CA PRO A 410 -21.23 17.75 2.54
C PRO A 410 -20.38 17.89 1.27
N PHE A 411 -19.26 17.14 1.22
CA PHE A 411 -18.46 17.04 0.01
C PHE A 411 -19.04 16.02 -0.97
N VAL A 412 -19.58 14.91 -0.47
CA VAL A 412 -20.08 13.80 -1.29
C VAL A 412 -21.31 13.18 -0.63
N THR A 413 -22.21 12.64 -1.46
CA THR A 413 -23.30 11.77 -1.01
C THR A 413 -22.93 10.35 -1.37
N LEU A 414 -22.65 9.52 -0.37
CA LEU A 414 -22.26 8.12 -0.50
C LEU A 414 -23.46 7.20 -0.35
N LYS A 415 -23.34 5.98 -0.88
CA LYS A 415 -24.35 4.91 -0.74
C LYS A 415 -23.82 3.78 0.12
N HIS A 416 -24.40 3.59 1.30
CA HIS A 416 -24.18 2.45 2.17
C HIS A 416 -25.39 1.50 2.03
N GLY A 417 -25.27 0.52 1.12
CA GLY A 417 -26.42 -0.31 0.73
C GLY A 417 -27.52 0.51 0.07
N GLU A 418 -28.73 0.53 0.66
CA GLU A 418 -29.86 1.32 0.17
C GLU A 418 -29.93 2.74 0.74
N HIS A 419 -29.05 3.11 1.66
CA HIS A 419 -29.07 4.40 2.34
C HIS A 419 -28.09 5.39 1.70
N GLU A 420 -28.52 6.62 1.52
CA GLU A 420 -27.66 7.75 1.17
C GLU A 420 -27.12 8.39 2.44
N VAL A 421 -25.79 8.53 2.50
CA VAL A 421 -25.07 9.10 3.64
C VAL A 421 -24.26 10.30 3.15
N PRO A 422 -24.53 11.50 3.67
CA PRO A 422 -23.74 12.67 3.34
C PRO A 422 -22.40 12.61 4.09
N ASP A 423 -21.30 12.55 3.34
CA ASP A 423 -19.94 12.52 3.90
C ASP A 423 -19.15 13.78 3.57
N GLY A 424 -18.17 14.04 4.43
CA GLY A 424 -17.25 15.13 4.27
C GLY A 424 -17.83 16.50 4.57
N CYS A 425 -17.06 17.52 4.28
CA CYS A 425 -17.44 18.92 4.41
C CYS A 425 -16.69 19.75 3.38
N VAL A 426 -17.34 20.78 2.83
CA VAL A 426 -16.74 21.71 1.87
C VAL A 426 -16.96 23.14 2.30
N THR A 427 -15.94 23.97 2.09
CA THR A 427 -15.98 25.44 2.14
C THR A 427 -15.43 25.98 0.83
N GLU A 428 -15.32 27.30 0.67
CA GLU A 428 -14.83 27.93 -0.55
C GLU A 428 -13.44 27.44 -0.99
N ASN A 429 -12.55 27.15 -0.03
CA ASN A 429 -11.13 26.84 -0.29
C ASN A 429 -10.59 25.66 0.53
N ALA A 430 -11.46 24.90 1.17
CA ALA A 430 -11.08 23.68 1.87
C ALA A 430 -12.20 22.64 1.77
N CYS A 431 -11.81 21.38 1.64
CA CYS A 431 -12.74 20.27 1.75
C CYS A 431 -12.08 19.04 2.36
N GLY A 432 -12.91 18.13 2.81
CA GLY A 432 -12.44 16.85 3.31
C GLY A 432 -13.53 15.79 3.23
N THR A 433 -13.11 14.52 3.23
CA THR A 433 -13.99 13.35 3.10
C THR A 433 -13.35 12.15 3.80
N TYR A 434 -14.16 11.18 4.18
CA TYR A 434 -13.69 9.86 4.61
C TYR A 434 -13.39 8.92 3.44
N LEU A 435 -13.91 9.24 2.25
CA LEU A 435 -13.76 8.41 1.06
C LEU A 435 -12.31 8.35 0.59
N HIS A 436 -11.71 7.17 0.68
CA HIS A 436 -10.46 6.82 0.01
C HIS A 436 -10.72 6.44 -1.46
N GLY A 437 -9.77 6.74 -2.36
CA GLY A 437 -9.91 6.47 -3.79
C GLY A 437 -10.68 7.55 -4.56
N VAL A 438 -11.01 8.68 -3.97
CA VAL A 438 -11.76 9.76 -4.64
C VAL A 438 -11.11 10.22 -5.96
N PHE A 439 -9.78 10.17 -6.07
CA PHE A 439 -9.05 10.55 -7.29
C PHE A 439 -8.87 9.39 -8.28
N ASP A 440 -9.27 8.17 -7.92
CA ASP A 440 -9.23 7.00 -8.81
C ASP A 440 -10.44 6.95 -9.77
N ALA A 441 -11.45 7.77 -9.54
CA ALA A 441 -12.54 7.96 -10.49
C ALA A 441 -11.98 8.47 -11.83
N PRO A 442 -12.46 7.97 -13.00
CA PRO A 442 -11.82 8.16 -14.30
C PRO A 442 -11.49 9.61 -14.66
N GLU A 443 -12.31 10.57 -14.25
CA GLU A 443 -12.11 11.97 -14.60
C GLU A 443 -11.63 12.84 -13.41
N ALA A 444 -11.65 12.32 -12.18
CA ALA A 444 -11.44 13.12 -10.98
C ALA A 444 -10.08 13.83 -10.95
N ALA A 445 -9.00 13.08 -11.17
CA ALA A 445 -7.65 13.63 -11.19
C ALA A 445 -7.46 14.67 -12.30
N GLN A 446 -7.98 14.39 -13.51
CA GLN A 446 -7.90 15.30 -14.67
C GLN A 446 -8.69 16.59 -14.43
N ARG A 447 -9.93 16.50 -13.93
CA ARG A 447 -10.77 17.67 -13.67
C ARG A 447 -10.20 18.57 -12.58
N LEU A 448 -9.71 17.98 -11.49
CA LEU A 448 -9.04 18.73 -10.44
C LEU A 448 -7.77 19.43 -10.96
N ALA A 449 -6.95 18.72 -11.70
CA ALA A 449 -5.73 19.27 -12.29
C ALA A 449 -6.04 20.43 -13.26
N GLN A 450 -7.09 20.29 -14.08
CA GLN A 450 -7.52 21.36 -15.01
C GLN A 450 -7.99 22.59 -14.24
N ALA A 451 -8.82 22.42 -13.19
CA ALA A 451 -9.27 23.54 -12.36
C ALA A 451 -8.11 24.29 -11.66
N LEU A 452 -7.09 23.56 -11.23
CA LEU A 452 -5.88 24.14 -10.66
C LEU A 452 -5.07 24.90 -11.74
N ALA A 453 -4.97 24.34 -12.95
CA ALA A 453 -4.27 24.96 -14.08
C ALA A 453 -4.97 26.25 -14.54
N ASP A 454 -6.29 26.22 -14.68
CA ASP A 454 -7.13 27.38 -15.07
C ASP A 454 -6.94 28.52 -14.06
N ARG A 455 -7.01 28.19 -12.76
CA ARG A 455 -6.74 29.17 -11.70
C ARG A 455 -5.36 29.80 -11.79
N LYS A 456 -4.34 29.03 -12.18
CA LYS A 456 -2.96 29.46 -12.33
C LYS A 456 -2.72 30.19 -13.67
N GLY A 457 -3.64 30.09 -14.62
CA GLY A 457 -3.51 30.63 -15.98
C GLY A 457 -2.51 29.84 -16.84
N VAL A 458 -2.40 28.53 -16.62
CA VAL A 458 -1.55 27.62 -17.42
C VAL A 458 -2.41 26.59 -18.14
N THR A 459 -1.91 26.05 -19.25
CA THR A 459 -2.59 25.03 -20.03
C THR A 459 -1.92 23.69 -19.82
N LEU A 460 -2.68 22.67 -19.45
CA LEU A 460 -2.22 21.28 -19.42
C LEU A 460 -2.36 20.68 -20.82
N GLU A 461 -1.31 20.03 -21.29
CA GLU A 461 -1.31 19.30 -22.56
C GLU A 461 -1.48 17.81 -22.29
N GLY A 462 -2.46 17.19 -22.99
CA GLY A 462 -2.78 15.77 -22.86
C GLY A 462 -3.79 15.46 -21.75
N THR A 463 -4.28 14.24 -21.79
CA THR A 463 -5.22 13.67 -20.83
C THR A 463 -4.61 12.48 -20.12
N ALA A 464 -4.98 12.25 -18.87
CA ALA A 464 -4.61 11.03 -18.15
C ALA A 464 -5.25 9.81 -18.84
N GLU A 465 -4.50 8.73 -18.92
CA GLU A 465 -5.03 7.42 -19.35
C GLU A 465 -6.03 6.92 -18.30
N ASP A 466 -7.03 6.15 -18.74
CA ASP A 466 -7.94 5.48 -17.82
C ASP A 466 -7.17 4.67 -16.77
N PRO A 467 -7.44 4.85 -15.47
CA PRO A 467 -6.66 4.21 -14.40
C PRO A 467 -6.63 2.69 -14.46
N ALA A 468 -7.73 2.04 -14.91
CA ALA A 468 -7.78 0.58 -15.03
C ALA A 468 -6.93 0.09 -16.21
N VAL A 469 -7.02 0.75 -17.36
CA VAL A 469 -6.21 0.45 -18.55
C VAL A 469 -4.72 0.65 -18.23
N TYR A 470 -4.40 1.74 -17.54
CA TYR A 470 -3.03 2.03 -17.10
C TYR A 470 -2.47 0.92 -16.21
N ARG A 471 -3.22 0.49 -15.18
CA ARG A 471 -2.80 -0.58 -14.26
C ARG A 471 -2.56 -1.90 -14.99
N GLU A 472 -3.48 -2.32 -15.84
CA GLU A 472 -3.34 -3.56 -16.63
C GLU A 472 -2.05 -3.52 -17.46
N ARG A 473 -1.76 -2.39 -18.09
CA ARG A 473 -0.54 -2.20 -18.87
C ARG A 473 0.72 -2.29 -18.01
N GLN A 474 0.69 -1.76 -16.76
CA GLN A 474 1.82 -1.85 -15.83
C GLN A 474 2.06 -3.30 -15.36
N TYR A 475 1.00 -4.06 -15.09
CA TYR A 475 1.11 -5.48 -14.78
C TYR A 475 1.68 -6.30 -15.95
N ASP A 476 1.26 -6.03 -17.17
CA ASP A 476 1.79 -6.69 -18.36
C ASP A 476 3.27 -6.35 -18.60
N LEU A 477 3.65 -5.08 -18.40
CA LEU A 477 5.05 -4.65 -18.50
C LEU A 477 5.94 -5.35 -17.46
N LEU A 478 5.47 -5.42 -16.20
CA LEU A 478 6.15 -6.12 -15.12
C LEU A 478 6.30 -7.61 -15.45
N ALA A 479 5.21 -8.28 -15.85
CA ALA A 479 5.20 -9.69 -16.20
C ALA A 479 6.13 -9.99 -17.39
N ALA A 480 6.09 -9.20 -18.44
CA ALA A 480 6.97 -9.35 -19.61
C ALA A 480 8.45 -9.18 -19.24
N THR A 481 8.77 -8.25 -18.33
CA THR A 481 10.13 -8.03 -17.87
C THR A 481 10.63 -9.23 -17.06
N VAL A 482 9.85 -9.70 -16.08
CA VAL A 482 10.22 -10.83 -15.23
C VAL A 482 10.29 -12.14 -16.04
N ARG A 483 9.33 -12.38 -16.93
CA ARG A 483 9.30 -13.57 -17.79
C ARG A 483 10.57 -13.71 -18.65
N ARG A 484 11.10 -12.60 -19.18
CA ARG A 484 12.34 -12.61 -19.96
C ARG A 484 13.60 -12.80 -19.12
N SER A 485 13.51 -12.54 -17.84
CA SER A 485 14.63 -12.52 -16.90
C SER A 485 14.78 -13.80 -16.08
N LEU A 486 13.72 -14.59 -15.99
CA LEU A 486 13.69 -15.84 -15.24
C LEU A 486 13.62 -17.06 -16.16
N ASP A 487 14.25 -18.15 -15.75
CA ASP A 487 14.05 -19.48 -16.33
C ASP A 487 12.67 -20.01 -15.90
N MET A 488 11.64 -19.64 -16.66
CA MET A 488 10.26 -20.01 -16.36
C MET A 488 10.03 -21.51 -16.43
N GLN A 489 10.73 -22.25 -17.33
CA GLN A 489 10.60 -23.69 -17.38
C GLN A 489 11.09 -24.31 -16.06
N ARG A 490 12.21 -23.87 -15.57
CA ARG A 490 12.74 -24.33 -14.27
C ARG A 490 11.82 -23.99 -13.10
N ILE A 491 11.15 -22.84 -13.12
CA ILE A 491 10.16 -22.48 -12.10
C ILE A 491 8.96 -23.45 -12.13
N TYR A 492 8.49 -23.82 -13.33
CA TYR A 492 7.45 -24.85 -13.45
C TYR A 492 7.93 -26.21 -12.94
N ASP A 493 9.14 -26.62 -13.27
CA ASP A 493 9.73 -27.88 -12.80
C ASP A 493 9.90 -27.90 -11.27
N ILE A 494 10.27 -26.77 -10.67
CA ILE A 494 10.32 -26.58 -9.21
C ILE A 494 8.93 -26.79 -8.58
N MET A 495 7.88 -26.17 -9.13
CA MET A 495 6.51 -26.33 -8.64
C MET A 495 5.96 -27.75 -8.80
N GLU A 496 6.50 -28.51 -9.74
CA GLU A 496 6.13 -29.91 -10.02
C GLU A 496 7.02 -30.92 -9.25
N GLY A 497 7.98 -30.44 -8.47
CA GLY A 497 8.92 -31.31 -7.73
C GLY A 497 9.90 -32.08 -8.62
N LYS A 498 10.16 -31.58 -9.84
CA LYS A 498 11.06 -32.19 -10.82
C LYS A 498 12.48 -31.63 -10.78
N ALA A 499 12.71 -30.52 -10.06
CA ALA A 499 13.99 -29.81 -10.00
C ALA A 499 14.51 -29.63 -8.55
#